data_47ff96f03f5ce7feee9e14f20146a091
#
_entry.id   47ff96f03f5ce7feee9e14f20146a091
#
_cell.length_a   1.000
_cell.length_b   1.000
_cell.length_c   1.000
_cell.angle_alpha   90.00
_cell.angle_beta   90.00
_cell.angle_gamma   90.00
#
_symmetry.space_group_name_H-M   'P 1'
#
loop_
_entity.id
_entity.type
_entity.pdbx_description
1 polymer ?
#
loop_
_entity_poly.entity_id
_entity_poly.type
_entity_poly.pdbx_seq_one_letter_code
_entity_poly.pdbx_strand_id
1 'polypeptide(L)'
;FFVKQLARLRESGIRVWAVLGNHDAASVITRRLPLPENVTLLSHDAPQTSVDERLGLAVHGQSFAKRDVGEDLAAAYPRALPGLLNVGLLHTALAGRPEHAPYAPTTADRLASKGYAYWALGHVHRAEVVSRDPWIVFPGNLQGRSVRETGEKGFVVVTAEGAEVRSVEPVA
;
A
#
# COMPACT_ATOMS: atom_id res chain seq x y z
N PHE A 1 -8.81 6.08 18.50
CA PHE A 1 -7.46 6.62 18.27
C PHE A 1 -7.21 6.87 16.78
N PHE A 2 -7.30 5.86 15.91
CA PHE A 2 -6.93 5.89 14.49
C PHE A 2 -7.60 7.06 13.72
N VAL A 3 -8.92 7.18 13.76
CA VAL A 3 -9.68 8.27 13.10
C VAL A 3 -9.21 9.66 13.57
N LYS A 4 -8.89 9.81 14.85
CA LYS A 4 -8.37 11.08 15.39
C LYS A 4 -6.99 11.44 14.79
N GLN A 5 -6.11 10.46 14.55
CA GLN A 5 -4.83 10.73 13.90
C GLN A 5 -5.02 11.09 12.41
N LEU A 6 -5.94 10.43 11.71
CA LEU A 6 -6.28 10.78 10.34
C LEU A 6 -6.86 12.20 10.23
N ALA A 7 -7.66 12.64 11.21
CA ALA A 7 -8.17 14.00 11.27
C ALA A 7 -7.05 15.04 11.45
N ARG A 8 -6.00 14.73 12.25
CA ARG A 8 -4.82 15.61 12.39
C ARG A 8 -4.06 15.74 11.06
N LEU A 9 -3.96 14.67 10.28
CA LEU A 9 -3.38 14.74 8.93
C LEU A 9 -4.21 15.65 8.02
N ARG A 10 -5.54 15.60 8.12
CA ARG A 10 -6.43 16.52 7.40
C ARG A 10 -6.15 17.99 7.75
N GLU A 11 -6.02 18.30 9.04
CA GLU A 11 -5.71 19.66 9.52
C GLU A 11 -4.38 20.18 8.97
N SER A 12 -3.45 19.27 8.67
CA SER A 12 -2.15 19.57 8.03
C SER A 12 -2.21 19.52 6.49
N GLY A 13 -3.38 19.37 5.88
CA GLY A 13 -3.54 19.30 4.43
C GLY A 13 -3.01 18.01 3.79
N ILE A 14 -2.76 16.98 4.58
CA ILE A 14 -2.19 15.71 4.11
C ILE A 14 -3.31 14.79 3.64
N ARG A 15 -3.24 14.32 2.42
CA ARG A 15 -4.12 13.29 1.86
C ARG A 15 -3.63 11.89 2.22
N VAL A 16 -4.57 10.97 2.37
CA VAL A 16 -4.31 9.59 2.73
C VAL A 16 -5.01 8.66 1.74
N TRP A 17 -4.30 7.70 1.19
CA TRP A 17 -4.86 6.59 0.43
C TRP A 17 -4.62 5.30 1.21
N ALA A 18 -5.63 4.46 1.27
CA ALA A 18 -5.58 3.23 2.05
C ALA A 18 -6.20 2.05 1.30
N VAL A 19 -5.67 0.87 1.56
CA VAL A 19 -6.27 -0.42 1.22
C VAL A 19 -6.45 -1.25 2.48
N LEU A 20 -7.51 -2.04 2.55
CA LEU A 20 -7.74 -2.99 3.63
C LEU A 20 -7.05 -4.32 3.31
N GLY A 21 -6.28 -4.84 4.26
CA GLY A 21 -5.69 -6.17 4.18
C GLY A 21 -6.59 -7.24 4.79
N ASN A 22 -6.04 -8.45 4.93
CA ASN A 22 -6.76 -9.65 5.40
C ASN A 22 -7.38 -9.49 6.80
N HIS A 23 -6.73 -8.80 7.72
CA HIS A 23 -7.26 -8.55 9.06
C HIS A 23 -8.36 -7.49 9.06
N ASP A 24 -8.19 -6.42 8.27
CA ASP A 24 -9.15 -5.33 8.19
C ASP A 24 -10.42 -5.76 7.48
N ALA A 25 -10.29 -6.57 6.42
CA ALA A 25 -11.42 -7.13 5.69
C ALA A 25 -12.30 -8.04 6.57
N ALA A 26 -11.72 -8.72 7.57
CA ALA A 26 -12.45 -9.53 8.53
C ALA A 26 -13.09 -8.69 9.66
N SER A 27 -12.68 -7.42 9.85
CA SER A 27 -13.14 -6.57 10.94
C SER A 27 -14.37 -5.76 10.55
N VAL A 28 -15.51 -6.05 11.17
CA VAL A 28 -16.73 -5.24 11.02
C VAL A 28 -16.52 -3.79 11.49
N ILE A 29 -15.72 -3.59 12.53
CA ILE A 29 -15.42 -2.27 13.09
C ILE A 29 -14.62 -1.45 12.09
N THR A 30 -13.55 -2.01 11.51
CA THR A 30 -12.69 -1.29 10.55
C THR A 30 -13.46 -0.85 9.31
N ARG A 31 -14.37 -1.68 8.81
CA ARG A 31 -15.22 -1.39 7.65
C ARG A 31 -16.22 -0.24 7.87
N ARG A 32 -16.58 0.04 9.12
CA ARG A 32 -17.59 1.03 9.51
C ARG A 32 -17.01 2.29 10.15
N LEU A 33 -15.68 2.43 10.18
CA LEU A 33 -15.05 3.62 10.72
C LEU A 33 -15.47 4.87 9.90
N PRO A 34 -15.93 5.94 10.55
CA PRO A 34 -16.21 7.20 9.89
C PRO A 34 -14.87 7.88 9.54
N LEU A 35 -14.37 7.60 8.34
CA LEU A 35 -13.10 8.16 7.87
C LEU A 35 -13.26 9.64 7.52
N PRO A 36 -12.28 10.50 7.86
CA PRO A 36 -12.28 11.91 7.47
C PRO A 36 -12.14 12.06 5.95
N GLU A 37 -12.56 13.20 5.41
CA GLU A 37 -12.61 13.50 3.98
C GLU A 37 -11.26 13.49 3.24
N ASN A 38 -10.14 13.63 3.96
CA ASN A 38 -8.80 13.51 3.40
C ASN A 38 -8.38 12.06 3.13
N VAL A 39 -9.18 11.08 3.53
CA VAL A 39 -8.87 9.64 3.37
C VAL A 39 -9.66 9.06 2.20
N THR A 40 -8.96 8.54 1.24
CA THR A 40 -9.50 7.74 0.14
C THR A 40 -9.25 6.26 0.43
N LEU A 41 -10.30 5.54 0.83
CA LEU A 41 -10.25 4.08 0.95
C LEU A 41 -10.58 3.47 -0.41
N LEU A 42 -9.62 2.73 -0.99
CA LEU A 42 -9.78 2.14 -2.32
C LEU A 42 -10.70 0.91 -2.26
N SER A 43 -11.50 0.73 -3.32
CA SER A 43 -12.54 -0.30 -3.42
C SER A 43 -12.01 -1.73 -3.20
N HIS A 44 -12.88 -2.60 -2.74
CA HIS A 44 -12.63 -4.04 -2.68
C HIS A 44 -13.22 -4.83 -3.85
N ASP A 45 -14.07 -4.21 -4.69
CA ASP A 45 -14.76 -4.90 -5.78
C ASP A 45 -13.88 -5.06 -7.01
N ALA A 46 -13.08 -4.04 -7.30
CA ALA A 46 -12.14 -4.01 -8.43
C ALA A 46 -10.99 -3.02 -8.15
N PRO A 47 -9.88 -3.12 -8.90
CA PRO A 47 -8.82 -2.12 -8.83
C PRO A 47 -9.36 -0.72 -9.11
N GLN A 48 -9.05 0.21 -8.23
CA GLN A 48 -9.44 1.60 -8.32
C GLN A 48 -8.22 2.49 -8.52
N THR A 49 -8.35 3.51 -9.35
CA THR A 49 -7.36 4.58 -9.52
C THR A 49 -7.91 5.88 -8.95
N SER A 50 -7.14 6.51 -8.08
CA SER A 50 -7.40 7.86 -7.56
C SER A 50 -6.32 8.79 -8.08
N VAL A 51 -6.71 9.87 -8.77
CA VAL A 51 -5.78 10.88 -9.30
C VAL A 51 -5.85 12.13 -8.43
N ASP A 52 -4.68 12.65 -8.08
CA ASP A 52 -4.51 13.99 -7.54
C ASP A 52 -3.73 14.84 -8.54
N GLU A 53 -4.43 15.64 -9.33
CA GLU A 53 -3.83 16.48 -10.37
C GLU A 53 -2.89 17.53 -9.79
N ARG A 54 -3.18 18.06 -8.59
CA ARG A 54 -2.34 19.05 -7.92
C ARG A 54 -0.96 18.49 -7.56
N LEU A 55 -0.91 17.21 -7.20
CA LEU A 55 0.33 16.51 -6.87
C LEU A 55 0.96 15.81 -8.08
N GLY A 56 0.28 15.75 -9.22
CA GLY A 56 0.71 14.95 -10.36
C GLY A 56 0.78 13.46 -10.02
N LEU A 57 -0.14 12.96 -9.17
CA LEU A 57 -0.07 11.64 -8.57
C LEU A 57 -1.28 10.79 -8.99
N ALA A 58 -1.03 9.56 -9.38
CA ALA A 58 -2.03 8.50 -9.56
C ALA A 58 -1.76 7.36 -8.56
N VAL A 59 -2.72 7.08 -7.70
CA VAL A 59 -2.67 5.96 -6.75
C VAL A 59 -3.62 4.87 -7.19
N HIS A 60 -3.08 3.68 -7.40
CA HIS A 60 -3.80 2.49 -7.83
C HIS A 60 -3.85 1.49 -6.68
N GLY A 61 -4.99 0.90 -6.41
CA GLY A 61 -5.09 -0.09 -5.35
C GLY A 61 -6.40 -0.84 -5.33
N GLN A 62 -6.41 -1.93 -4.59
CA GLN A 62 -7.61 -2.71 -4.29
C GLN A 62 -7.54 -3.25 -2.87
N SER A 63 -8.58 -2.99 -2.10
CA SER A 63 -8.76 -3.59 -0.78
C SER A 63 -9.13 -5.07 -0.88
N PHE A 64 -8.89 -5.83 0.16
CA PHE A 64 -9.44 -7.18 0.28
C PHE A 64 -10.95 -7.13 0.53
N ALA A 65 -11.71 -7.92 -0.21
CA ALA A 65 -13.15 -8.10 0.01
C ALA A 65 -13.44 -9.00 1.21
N LYS A 66 -12.58 -9.97 1.47
CA LYS A 66 -12.65 -11.00 2.52
C LYS A 66 -11.26 -11.29 3.07
N ARG A 67 -11.20 -12.03 4.19
CA ARG A 67 -9.93 -12.38 4.84
C ARG A 67 -8.98 -13.13 3.90
N ASP A 68 -9.50 -14.11 3.19
CA ASP A 68 -8.71 -15.03 2.38
C ASP A 68 -8.90 -14.70 0.89
N VAL A 69 -7.95 -13.97 0.32
CA VAL A 69 -7.88 -13.64 -1.11
C VAL A 69 -6.72 -14.45 -1.70
N GLY A 70 -7.03 -15.47 -2.47
CA GLY A 70 -6.05 -16.36 -3.13
C GLY A 70 -5.72 -15.96 -4.56
N GLU A 71 -6.40 -14.95 -5.11
CA GLU A 71 -6.23 -14.47 -6.47
C GLU A 71 -5.11 -13.43 -6.54
N ASP A 72 -4.41 -13.36 -7.68
CA ASP A 72 -3.45 -12.28 -7.97
C ASP A 72 -4.20 -10.99 -8.32
N LEU A 73 -4.45 -10.15 -7.31
CA LEU A 73 -5.14 -8.87 -7.50
C LEU A 73 -4.36 -7.94 -8.45
N ALA A 74 -3.03 -7.99 -8.44
CA ALA A 74 -2.20 -7.14 -9.30
C ALA A 74 -2.41 -7.42 -10.79
N ALA A 75 -2.89 -8.61 -11.16
CA ALA A 75 -3.19 -8.95 -12.54
C ALA A 75 -4.17 -7.96 -13.18
N ALA A 76 -5.20 -7.54 -12.43
CA ALA A 76 -6.25 -6.64 -12.89
C ALA A 76 -5.91 -5.14 -12.76
N TYR A 77 -4.80 -4.77 -12.13
CA TYR A 77 -4.42 -3.34 -12.03
C TYR A 77 -4.15 -2.73 -13.40
N PRO A 78 -4.55 -1.48 -13.64
CA PRO A 78 -4.33 -0.82 -14.92
C PRO A 78 -2.83 -0.58 -15.20
N ARG A 79 -2.52 -0.17 -16.40
CA ARG A 79 -1.20 0.38 -16.75
C ARG A 79 -1.03 1.75 -16.13
N ALA A 80 0.23 2.18 -15.98
CA ALA A 80 0.56 3.53 -15.53
C ALA A 80 -0.10 4.60 -16.40
N LEU A 81 -0.58 5.66 -15.76
CA LEU A 81 -1.10 6.86 -16.43
C LEU A 81 0.08 7.74 -16.84
N PRO A 82 0.19 8.10 -18.12
CA PRO A 82 1.30 8.92 -18.61
C PRO A 82 1.37 10.29 -17.91
N GLY A 83 2.59 10.75 -17.64
CA GLY A 83 2.84 12.08 -17.07
C GLY A 83 2.57 12.22 -15.58
N LEU A 84 2.15 11.17 -14.89
CA LEU A 84 1.89 11.17 -13.45
C LEU A 84 2.89 10.27 -12.72
N LEU A 85 3.15 10.56 -11.46
CA LEU A 85 3.76 9.62 -10.54
C LEU A 85 2.74 8.52 -10.23
N ASN A 86 2.99 7.30 -10.72
CA ASN A 86 2.10 6.16 -10.49
C ASN A 86 2.58 5.36 -9.28
N VAL A 87 1.70 5.19 -8.30
CA VAL A 87 1.94 4.45 -7.06
C VAL A 87 0.93 3.33 -6.93
N GLY A 88 1.40 2.10 -6.71
CA GLY A 88 0.55 0.95 -6.42
C GLY A 88 0.46 0.67 -4.93
N LEU A 89 -0.74 0.51 -4.39
CA LEU A 89 -1.00 0.01 -3.04
C LEU A 89 -1.51 -1.42 -3.13
N LEU A 90 -0.83 -2.37 -2.49
CA LEU A 90 -1.24 -3.77 -2.53
C LEU A 90 -0.92 -4.49 -1.22
N HIS A 91 -1.91 -5.19 -0.67
CA HIS A 91 -1.69 -6.14 0.41
C HIS A 91 -1.41 -7.52 -0.20
N THR A 92 -0.19 -8.05 -0.05
CA THR A 92 0.26 -9.27 -0.74
C THR A 92 1.35 -10.00 0.03
N ALA A 93 1.39 -11.31 -0.06
CA ALA A 93 2.49 -12.12 0.44
C ALA A 93 3.71 -12.19 -0.50
N LEU A 94 3.63 -11.72 -1.74
CA LEU A 94 4.54 -12.03 -2.84
C LEU A 94 4.84 -13.53 -3.00
N ALA A 95 4.92 -14.02 -4.21
CA ALA A 95 5.22 -15.43 -4.49
C ALA A 95 6.63 -15.82 -4.00
N GLY A 96 6.80 -17.08 -3.57
CA GLY A 96 8.08 -17.61 -3.12
C GLY A 96 8.42 -17.34 -1.65
N ARG A 97 7.44 -16.94 -0.83
CA ARG A 97 7.61 -16.69 0.62
C ARG A 97 6.86 -17.74 1.45
N PRO A 98 7.47 -18.89 1.73
CA PRO A 98 6.82 -20.01 2.42
C PRO A 98 6.43 -19.70 3.87
N GLU A 99 7.06 -18.71 4.50
CA GLU A 99 6.78 -18.25 5.86
C GLU A 99 5.49 -17.43 5.99
N HIS A 100 4.91 -16.98 4.88
CA HIS A 100 3.67 -16.20 4.85
C HIS A 100 2.55 -16.95 4.16
N ALA A 101 1.34 -16.86 4.71
CA ALA A 101 0.15 -17.36 4.04
C ALA A 101 0.00 -16.67 2.65
N PRO A 102 -0.36 -17.41 1.59
CA PRO A 102 -0.35 -16.92 0.21
C PRO A 102 -1.55 -16.00 -0.09
N TYR A 103 -1.62 -14.86 0.61
CA TYR A 103 -2.64 -13.85 0.38
C TYR A 103 -2.30 -12.98 -0.82
N ALA A 104 -3.25 -12.87 -1.78
CA ALA A 104 -3.12 -12.15 -3.03
C ALA A 104 -1.73 -12.33 -3.67
N PRO A 105 -1.31 -13.58 -3.94
CA PRO A 105 0.04 -13.89 -4.41
C PRO A 105 0.28 -13.23 -5.77
N THR A 106 1.39 -12.53 -5.88
CA THR A 106 1.86 -11.92 -7.15
C THR A 106 3.38 -11.99 -7.22
N THR A 107 3.97 -11.55 -8.33
CA THR A 107 5.43 -11.54 -8.52
C THR A 107 5.95 -10.11 -8.72
N ALA A 108 7.23 -9.88 -8.39
CA ALA A 108 7.88 -8.60 -8.64
C ALA A 108 7.83 -8.22 -10.15
N ASP A 109 8.01 -9.19 -11.05
CA ASP A 109 7.93 -8.98 -12.49
C ASP A 109 6.56 -8.51 -12.94
N ARG A 110 5.48 -9.08 -12.37
CA ARG A 110 4.12 -8.62 -12.65
C ARG A 110 3.93 -7.19 -12.18
N LEU A 111 4.38 -6.86 -10.99
CA LEU A 111 4.31 -5.48 -10.47
C LEU A 111 5.09 -4.52 -11.38
N ALA A 112 6.33 -4.86 -11.74
CA ALA A 112 7.16 -4.09 -12.66
C ALA A 112 6.48 -3.87 -14.02
N SER A 113 5.81 -4.90 -14.53
CA SER A 113 5.11 -4.84 -15.83
C SER A 113 4.00 -3.79 -15.90
N LYS A 114 3.52 -3.24 -14.78
CA LYS A 114 2.48 -2.19 -14.76
C LYS A 114 3.02 -0.81 -15.12
N GLY A 115 4.33 -0.59 -14.95
CA GLY A 115 4.99 0.68 -15.25
C GLY A 115 4.85 1.73 -14.13
N TYR A 116 4.53 1.31 -12.89
CA TYR A 116 4.47 2.23 -11.75
C TYR A 116 5.87 2.53 -11.23
N ALA A 117 6.07 3.73 -10.72
CA ALA A 117 7.35 4.14 -10.13
C ALA A 117 7.58 3.55 -8.74
N TYR A 118 6.49 3.33 -7.98
CA TYR A 118 6.56 2.83 -6.61
C TYR A 118 5.40 1.88 -6.28
N TRP A 119 5.72 0.81 -5.56
CA TRP A 119 4.76 -0.11 -4.97
C TRP A 119 4.90 -0.09 -3.45
N ALA A 120 3.87 0.40 -2.76
CA ALA A 120 3.72 0.29 -1.31
C ALA A 120 2.98 -1.01 -0.98
N LEU A 121 3.72 -1.99 -0.49
CA LEU A 121 3.18 -3.31 -0.17
C LEU A 121 2.84 -3.43 1.31
N GLY A 122 1.76 -4.14 1.63
CA GLY A 122 1.41 -4.54 2.99
C GLY A 122 1.46 -6.05 3.15
N HIS A 123 1.23 -6.56 4.37
CA HIS A 123 1.22 -7.94 4.82
C HIS A 123 2.51 -8.37 5.54
N VAL A 124 3.68 -8.12 4.99
CA VAL A 124 4.94 -8.46 5.61
C VAL A 124 5.30 -7.40 6.65
N HIS A 125 5.45 -7.80 7.91
CA HIS A 125 5.71 -6.89 9.05
C HIS A 125 7.17 -6.49 9.20
N ARG A 126 8.06 -7.06 8.39
CA ARG A 126 9.47 -6.70 8.29
C ARG A 126 9.66 -5.71 7.15
N ALA A 127 10.40 -4.64 7.39
CA ALA A 127 10.77 -3.69 6.34
C ALA A 127 11.72 -4.36 5.33
N GLU A 128 11.42 -4.21 4.04
CA GLU A 128 12.20 -4.82 2.97
C GLU A 128 12.04 -4.06 1.65
N VAL A 129 13.14 -3.77 1.00
CA VAL A 129 13.18 -3.30 -0.39
C VAL A 129 13.36 -4.52 -1.30
N VAL A 130 12.28 -4.92 -1.98
CA VAL A 130 12.25 -6.09 -2.89
C VAL A 130 12.92 -5.75 -4.22
N SER A 131 12.68 -4.53 -4.73
CA SER A 131 13.27 -4.01 -5.98
C SER A 131 13.48 -2.50 -5.85
N ARG A 132 14.43 -1.97 -6.62
CA ARG A 132 14.71 -0.54 -6.74
C ARG A 132 14.33 0.04 -8.12
N ASP A 133 14.02 -0.83 -9.09
CA ASP A 133 13.57 -0.44 -10.43
C ASP A 133 12.54 -1.47 -10.95
N PRO A 134 11.24 -1.11 -10.91
CA PRO A 134 10.67 -0.04 -10.09
C PRO A 134 10.84 -0.29 -8.59
N TRP A 135 10.61 0.72 -7.76
CA TRP A 135 10.63 0.53 -6.32
C TRP A 135 9.46 -0.36 -5.86
N ILE A 136 9.77 -1.48 -5.22
CA ILE A 136 8.80 -2.41 -4.63
C ILE A 136 9.21 -2.60 -3.17
N VAL A 137 8.37 -2.12 -2.23
CA VAL A 137 8.76 -1.97 -0.84
C VAL A 137 7.67 -2.46 0.12
N PHE A 138 8.07 -3.30 1.07
CA PHE A 138 7.34 -3.53 2.31
C PHE A 138 7.88 -2.57 3.38
N PRO A 139 7.09 -1.62 3.88
CA PRO A 139 7.55 -0.70 4.92
C PRO A 139 7.69 -1.35 6.30
N GLY A 140 7.18 -2.57 6.45
CA GLY A 140 7.00 -3.19 7.76
C GLY A 140 5.77 -2.68 8.48
N ASN A 141 5.84 -2.60 9.80
CA ASN A 141 4.79 -2.06 10.65
C ASN A 141 5.33 -1.01 11.63
N LEU A 142 4.47 -0.08 12.06
CA LEU A 142 4.82 0.97 13.04
C LEU A 142 5.03 0.43 14.45
N GLN A 143 4.47 -0.74 14.74
CA GLN A 143 4.54 -1.36 16.05
C GLN A 143 4.47 -2.88 15.89
N GLY A 144 5.32 -3.61 16.61
CA GLY A 144 5.27 -5.07 16.68
C GLY A 144 3.93 -5.56 17.26
N ARG A 145 3.36 -6.59 16.68
CA ARG A 145 2.10 -7.23 17.11
C ARG A 145 2.35 -8.40 18.05
N SER A 146 3.58 -8.89 18.11
CA SER A 146 3.97 -9.99 19.00
C SER A 146 5.42 -9.84 19.42
N VAL A 147 5.80 -10.52 20.51
CA VAL A 147 7.19 -10.56 21.02
C VAL A 147 8.19 -11.19 20.04
N ARG A 148 7.70 -11.89 19.01
CA ARG A 148 8.53 -12.51 17.96
C ARG A 148 8.91 -11.52 16.86
N GLU A 149 8.22 -10.39 16.76
CA GLU A 149 8.49 -9.35 15.77
C GLU A 149 9.55 -8.39 16.30
N THR A 150 10.78 -8.86 16.38
CA THR A 150 11.94 -8.10 16.84
C THR A 150 12.45 -7.14 15.75
N GLY A 151 13.37 -6.25 16.12
CA GLY A 151 13.99 -5.26 15.23
C GLY A 151 13.23 -3.95 15.14
N GLU A 152 13.79 -3.04 14.38
CA GLU A 152 13.26 -1.69 14.20
C GLU A 152 11.86 -1.72 13.57
N LYS A 153 11.03 -0.80 14.03
CA LYS A 153 9.68 -0.56 13.53
C LYS A 153 9.59 0.87 13.05
N GLY A 154 8.77 1.10 12.03
CA GLY A 154 8.71 2.44 11.47
C GLY A 154 7.89 2.51 10.20
N PHE A 155 8.23 3.45 9.36
CA PHE A 155 7.61 3.71 8.07
C PHE A 155 8.66 4.10 7.02
N VAL A 156 8.24 4.30 5.79
CA VAL A 156 9.13 4.72 4.70
C VAL A 156 8.72 6.09 4.20
N VAL A 157 9.68 6.99 4.10
CA VAL A 157 9.54 8.28 3.42
C VAL A 157 9.99 8.11 1.97
N VAL A 158 9.14 8.50 1.03
CA VAL A 158 9.43 8.47 -0.40
C VAL A 158 9.44 9.90 -0.91
N THR A 159 10.57 10.32 -1.49
CA THR A 159 10.67 11.61 -2.18
C THR A 159 10.58 11.38 -3.68
N ALA A 160 9.73 12.17 -4.34
CA ALA A 160 9.55 12.10 -5.79
C ALA A 160 9.62 13.48 -6.42
N GLU A 161 10.05 13.52 -7.68
CA GLU A 161 10.06 14.72 -8.52
C GLU A 161 9.48 14.38 -9.89
N GLY A 162 8.39 15.06 -10.26
CA GLY A 162 7.61 14.69 -11.42
C GLY A 162 7.09 13.24 -11.29
N ALA A 163 7.33 12.43 -12.28
CA ALA A 163 6.90 11.02 -12.32
C ALA A 163 7.94 10.03 -11.72
N GLU A 164 9.04 10.51 -11.15
CA GLU A 164 10.17 9.69 -10.72
C GLU A 164 10.36 9.70 -9.20
N VAL A 165 10.69 8.57 -8.63
CA VAL A 165 11.11 8.44 -7.23
C VAL A 165 12.59 8.79 -7.12
N ARG A 166 12.94 9.74 -6.25
CA ARG A 166 14.32 10.21 -5.99
C ARG A 166 14.96 9.48 -4.81
N SER A 167 14.22 9.31 -3.73
CA SER A 167 14.70 8.55 -2.57
C SER A 167 13.60 7.72 -1.91
N VAL A 168 14.01 6.69 -1.21
CA VAL A 168 13.17 5.80 -0.39
C VAL A 168 13.93 5.55 0.90
N GLU A 169 13.49 6.14 2.00
CA GLU A 169 14.22 6.20 3.27
C GLU A 169 13.38 5.59 4.39
N PRO A 170 13.87 4.54 5.07
CA PRO A 170 13.22 4.03 6.28
C PRO A 170 13.39 5.03 7.42
N VAL A 171 12.33 5.18 8.22
CA VAL A 171 12.30 6.00 9.43
C VAL A 171 11.79 5.11 10.58
N ALA A 172 12.63 4.92 11.60
CA ALA A 172 12.34 4.13 12.80
C ALA A 172 11.88 5.00 13.97
#